data_426cebbad7f08d1b837612ff7c2f577e
#
_entry.id   426cebbad7f08d1b837612ff7c2f577e
#
_cell.length_a   1.000
_cell.length_b   1.000
_cell.length_c   1.000
_cell.angle_alpha   90.00
_cell.angle_beta   90.00
_cell.angle_gamma   90.00
#
_symmetry.space_group_name_H-M   'P 1'
#
loop_
_entity.id
_entity.type
_entity.pdbx_description
1 polymer ?
#
loop_
_entity_poly.entity_id
_entity_poly.type
_entity_poly.pdbx_seq_one_letter_code
_entity_poly.pdbx_strand_id
1 'polypeptide(L)'
;MGQNRNRPLSWIFVSRMMAIIFFLIVAVLANFLTYYVSNPVYHSGVTFLNENIWLLIIIAIVFLVADIFGVVAFPLNLPSPIIRAIGSVFFIVFVLRLIQWVDTISSTNLYTPFSLISVIVVPFVFLVVLASGYYHILRQLWREPKGEYEEGDEAGGEYYDSTMQPLSGVRSWEEIGGEFRLMLYDIIHRIRADIRRKK
;
A
#
# COMPACT_ATOMS: atom_id res chain seq x y z
N MET A 1 -15.82 17.18 3.01
CA MET A 1 -15.07 16.40 4.00
C MET A 1 -13.59 16.43 3.62
N GLY A 2 -12.84 17.35 4.24
CA GLY A 2 -11.41 17.54 3.99
C GLY A 2 -10.62 16.37 4.60
N GLN A 3 -10.13 15.48 3.78
CA GLN A 3 -9.24 14.41 4.22
C GLN A 3 -7.92 15.02 4.65
N ASN A 4 -7.61 14.89 5.93
CA ASN A 4 -6.38 15.29 6.59
C ASN A 4 -5.15 14.69 5.86
N ARG A 5 -4.62 15.41 4.87
CA ARG A 5 -3.52 15.00 3.98
C ARG A 5 -2.14 15.09 4.63
N ASN A 6 -2.08 15.48 5.90
CA ASN A 6 -0.84 15.76 6.63
C ASN A 6 -0.58 14.78 7.78
N ARG A 7 -0.82 13.47 7.57
CA ARG A 7 -0.28 12.53 8.55
C ARG A 7 1.21 12.37 8.27
N PRO A 8 2.09 12.78 9.18
CA PRO A 8 3.53 12.65 8.99
C PRO A 8 3.88 11.17 8.81
N LEU A 9 4.84 10.89 7.95
CA LEU A 9 5.36 9.54 7.66
C LEU A 9 5.67 8.76 8.96
N SER A 10 6.19 9.49 9.98
CA SER A 10 6.44 8.97 11.31
C SER A 10 5.19 8.39 11.99
N TRP A 11 4.02 8.99 11.81
CA TRP A 11 2.78 8.49 12.42
C TRP A 11 2.34 7.14 11.83
N ILE A 12 2.47 6.97 10.51
CA ILE A 12 2.11 5.71 9.85
C ILE A 12 3.05 4.61 10.29
N PHE A 13 4.36 4.89 10.31
CA PHE A 13 5.37 3.95 10.77
C PHE A 13 5.13 3.53 12.23
N VAL A 14 4.97 4.50 13.14
CA VAL A 14 4.72 4.24 14.56
C VAL A 14 3.43 3.43 14.76
N SER A 15 2.34 3.81 14.10
CA SER A 15 1.05 3.11 14.22
C SER A 15 1.15 1.64 13.77
N ARG A 16 1.87 1.36 12.67
CA ARG A 16 2.06 0.00 12.17
C ARG A 16 3.00 -0.83 13.05
N MET A 17 4.08 -0.22 13.53
CA MET A 17 4.99 -0.87 14.46
C MET A 17 4.29 -1.21 15.78
N MET A 18 3.47 -0.29 16.31
CA MET A 18 2.64 -0.57 17.50
C MET A 18 1.67 -1.73 17.28
N ALA A 19 1.05 -1.83 16.09
CA ALA A 19 0.17 -2.95 15.78
C ALA A 19 0.92 -4.30 15.75
N ILE A 20 2.14 -4.33 15.19
CA ILE A 20 2.98 -5.54 15.17
C ILE A 20 3.39 -5.92 16.60
N ILE A 21 3.85 -4.95 17.40
CA ILE A 21 4.23 -5.19 18.80
C ILE A 21 3.02 -5.69 19.61
N PHE A 22 1.86 -5.06 19.46
CA PHE A 22 0.64 -5.50 20.12
C PHE A 22 0.26 -6.93 19.72
N PHE A 23 0.35 -7.27 18.44
CA PHE A 23 0.11 -8.64 17.96
C PHE A 23 1.07 -9.64 18.62
N LEU A 24 2.37 -9.31 18.71
CA LEU A 24 3.35 -10.19 19.37
C LEU A 24 3.06 -10.36 20.85
N ILE A 25 2.66 -9.30 21.55
CA ILE A 25 2.25 -9.38 22.97
C ILE A 25 1.04 -10.31 23.12
N VAL A 26 0.03 -10.19 22.26
CA VAL A 26 -1.13 -11.06 22.27
C VAL A 26 -0.75 -12.53 21.99
N ALA A 27 0.17 -12.76 21.05
CA ALA A 27 0.67 -14.11 20.76
C ALA A 27 1.41 -14.73 21.95
N VAL A 28 2.26 -13.96 22.64
CA VAL A 28 2.93 -14.40 23.87
C VAL A 28 1.92 -14.69 24.97
N LEU A 29 0.93 -13.82 25.16
CA LEU A 29 -0.12 -14.01 26.15
C LEU A 29 -0.97 -15.25 25.85
N ALA A 30 -1.32 -15.49 24.58
CA ALA A 30 -2.03 -16.69 24.16
C ALA A 30 -1.22 -17.96 24.49
N ASN A 31 0.09 -17.95 24.23
CA ASN A 31 0.96 -19.08 24.61
C ASN A 31 1.04 -19.27 26.12
N PHE A 32 1.09 -18.19 26.90
CA PHE A 32 1.09 -18.28 28.36
C PHE A 32 -0.22 -18.88 28.89
N LEU A 33 -1.36 -18.50 28.33
CA LEU A 33 -2.66 -19.01 28.74
C LEU A 33 -2.85 -20.51 28.46
N THR A 34 -2.06 -21.12 27.55
CA THR A 34 -2.13 -22.58 27.33
C THR A 34 -1.84 -23.40 28.59
N TYR A 35 -1.12 -22.85 29.54
CA TYR A 35 -0.86 -23.54 30.83
C TYR A 35 -2.08 -23.59 31.72
N TYR A 36 -3.07 -22.69 31.51
CA TYR A 36 -4.25 -22.54 32.36
C TYR A 36 -5.54 -23.04 31.68
N VAL A 37 -5.56 -23.07 30.36
CA VAL A 37 -6.74 -23.41 29.56
C VAL A 37 -6.59 -24.82 29.01
N SER A 38 -7.37 -25.78 29.55
CA SER A 38 -7.33 -27.18 29.12
C SER A 38 -8.22 -27.49 27.90
N ASN A 39 -8.72 -26.47 27.18
CA ASN A 39 -9.59 -26.66 26.03
C ASN A 39 -8.78 -27.07 24.79
N PRO A 40 -9.07 -28.23 24.15
CA PRO A 40 -8.31 -28.71 22.99
C PRO A 40 -8.41 -27.75 21.77
N VAL A 41 -9.54 -27.09 21.58
CA VAL A 41 -9.71 -26.11 20.49
C VAL A 41 -8.80 -24.91 20.72
N TYR A 42 -8.64 -24.46 21.97
CA TYR A 42 -7.73 -23.39 22.32
C TYR A 42 -6.27 -23.76 22.02
N HIS A 43 -5.83 -24.94 22.46
CA HIS A 43 -4.48 -25.44 22.17
C HIS A 43 -4.21 -25.53 20.67
N SER A 44 -5.16 -26.07 19.90
CA SER A 44 -5.07 -26.11 18.44
C SER A 44 -4.96 -24.72 17.82
N GLY A 45 -5.71 -23.73 18.33
CA GLY A 45 -5.65 -22.35 17.86
C GLY A 45 -4.30 -21.69 18.13
N VAL A 46 -3.71 -21.91 19.33
CA VAL A 46 -2.37 -21.37 19.65
C VAL A 46 -1.31 -22.07 18.81
N THR A 47 -1.39 -23.36 18.58
CA THR A 47 -0.49 -24.10 17.68
C THR A 47 -0.57 -23.53 16.27
N PHE A 48 -1.77 -23.35 15.72
CA PHE A 48 -1.98 -22.73 14.43
C PHE A 48 -1.35 -21.32 14.35
N LEU A 49 -1.53 -20.50 15.40
CA LEU A 49 -0.94 -19.17 15.47
C LEU A 49 0.60 -19.23 15.41
N ASN A 50 1.21 -20.14 16.20
CA ASN A 50 2.66 -20.30 16.25
C ASN A 50 3.24 -20.79 14.91
N GLU A 51 2.57 -21.74 14.25
CA GLU A 51 2.99 -22.23 12.93
C GLU A 51 2.91 -21.15 11.84
N ASN A 52 1.99 -20.20 11.98
CA ASN A 52 1.77 -19.13 10.99
C ASN A 52 2.33 -17.77 11.40
N ILE A 53 2.99 -17.66 12.55
CA ILE A 53 3.48 -16.36 13.08
C ILE A 53 4.43 -15.67 12.10
N TRP A 54 5.33 -16.39 11.46
CA TRP A 54 6.24 -15.83 10.45
C TRP A 54 5.49 -15.31 9.22
N LEU A 55 4.47 -16.03 8.76
CA LEU A 55 3.64 -15.59 7.64
C LEU A 55 2.91 -14.30 7.99
N LEU A 56 2.36 -14.19 9.20
CA LEU A 56 1.68 -12.99 9.67
C LEU A 56 2.63 -11.79 9.80
N ILE A 57 3.84 -12.02 10.31
CA ILE A 57 4.88 -10.98 10.38
C ILE A 57 5.28 -10.51 8.97
N ILE A 58 5.48 -11.43 8.02
CA ILE A 58 5.81 -11.08 6.64
C ILE A 58 4.68 -10.25 6.01
N ILE A 59 3.43 -10.65 6.20
CA ILE A 59 2.26 -9.90 5.72
C ILE A 59 2.28 -8.47 6.31
N ALA A 60 2.50 -8.34 7.62
CA ALA A 60 2.54 -7.06 8.30
C ALA A 60 3.66 -6.16 7.77
N ILE A 61 4.86 -6.72 7.53
CA ILE A 61 6.01 -6.00 6.96
C ILE A 61 5.72 -5.56 5.53
N VAL A 62 5.16 -6.43 4.69
CA VAL A 62 4.82 -6.11 3.29
C VAL A 62 3.82 -4.95 3.25
N PHE A 63 2.78 -4.98 4.08
CA PHE A 63 1.83 -3.86 4.15
C PHE A 63 2.45 -2.60 4.74
N LEU A 64 3.36 -2.70 5.72
CA LEU A 64 4.10 -1.55 6.24
C LEU A 64 4.91 -0.88 5.11
N VAL A 65 5.67 -1.67 4.34
CA VAL A 65 6.46 -1.17 3.21
C VAL A 65 5.55 -0.52 2.16
N ALA A 66 4.43 -1.17 1.82
CA ALA A 66 3.46 -0.61 0.88
C ALA A 66 2.88 0.74 1.34
N ASP A 67 2.60 0.88 2.65
CA ASP A 67 2.07 2.12 3.21
C ASP A 67 3.14 3.23 3.23
N ILE A 68 4.41 2.90 3.50
CA ILE A 68 5.52 3.85 3.41
C ILE A 68 5.64 4.41 1.99
N PHE A 69 5.69 3.53 0.97
CA PHE A 69 5.73 3.96 -0.42
C PHE A 69 4.48 4.73 -0.83
N GLY A 70 3.31 4.38 -0.27
CA GLY A 70 2.04 5.05 -0.59
C GLY A 70 1.94 6.50 -0.13
N VAL A 71 2.77 6.92 0.84
CA VAL A 71 2.80 8.30 1.38
C VAL A 71 3.86 9.16 0.71
N VAL A 72 4.89 8.53 0.13
CA VAL A 72 5.96 9.26 -0.56
C VAL A 72 5.41 9.91 -1.82
N ALA A 73 5.96 11.09 -2.15
CA ALA A 73 5.58 11.83 -3.34
C ALA A 73 5.91 11.05 -4.62
N PHE A 74 5.10 11.32 -5.67
CA PHE A 74 5.37 10.79 -7.01
C PHE A 74 6.78 11.23 -7.47
N PRO A 75 7.59 10.36 -8.13
CA PRO A 75 7.25 9.02 -8.64
C PRO A 75 7.49 7.84 -7.69
N LEU A 76 7.99 8.07 -6.47
CA LEU A 76 8.38 7.01 -5.53
C LEU A 76 7.19 6.20 -4.96
N ASN A 77 5.95 6.66 -5.16
CA ASN A 77 4.75 5.92 -4.75
C ASN A 77 4.32 4.82 -5.75
N LEU A 78 4.93 4.76 -6.94
CA LEU A 78 4.59 3.77 -7.98
C LEU A 78 4.74 2.31 -7.54
N PRO A 79 5.72 1.90 -6.70
CA PRO A 79 5.83 0.53 -6.22
C PRO A 79 4.73 0.14 -5.21
N SER A 80 4.06 1.10 -4.55
CA SER A 80 3.07 0.83 -3.50
C SER A 80 1.94 -0.13 -3.96
N PRO A 81 1.28 0.05 -5.12
CA PRO A 81 0.25 -0.87 -5.59
C PRO A 81 0.76 -2.30 -5.82
N ILE A 82 1.99 -2.44 -6.33
CA ILE A 82 2.60 -3.76 -6.56
C ILE A 82 2.83 -4.47 -5.23
N ILE A 83 3.42 -3.77 -4.25
CA ILE A 83 3.72 -4.33 -2.94
C ILE A 83 2.41 -4.70 -2.22
N ARG A 84 1.35 -3.87 -2.31
CA ARG A 84 0.02 -4.21 -1.77
C ARG A 84 -0.58 -5.43 -2.44
N ALA A 85 -0.45 -5.56 -3.76
CA ALA A 85 -0.94 -6.72 -4.49
C ALA A 85 -0.21 -8.00 -4.04
N ILE A 86 1.11 -7.95 -3.84
CA ILE A 86 1.89 -9.06 -3.27
C ILE A 86 1.41 -9.38 -1.85
N GLY A 87 1.21 -8.37 -1.00
CA GLY A 87 0.69 -8.54 0.36
C GLY A 87 -0.69 -9.21 0.38
N SER A 88 -1.56 -8.89 -0.58
CA SER A 88 -2.89 -9.52 -0.69
C SER A 88 -2.80 -11.00 -1.04
N VAL A 89 -1.83 -11.42 -1.85
CA VAL A 89 -1.58 -12.84 -2.14
C VAL A 89 -1.16 -13.59 -0.88
N PHE A 90 -0.21 -13.06 -0.12
CA PHE A 90 0.18 -13.67 1.16
C PHE A 90 -0.99 -13.75 2.15
N PHE A 91 -1.83 -12.71 2.17
CA PHE A 91 -3.03 -12.71 3.01
C PHE A 91 -4.02 -13.80 2.61
N ILE A 92 -4.24 -14.05 1.30
CA ILE A 92 -5.10 -15.15 0.82
C ILE A 92 -4.51 -16.50 1.23
N VAL A 93 -3.19 -16.69 1.12
CA VAL A 93 -2.53 -17.91 1.59
C VAL A 93 -2.78 -18.15 3.08
N PHE A 94 -2.72 -17.08 3.89
CA PHE A 94 -3.05 -17.18 5.31
C PHE A 94 -4.53 -17.56 5.53
N VAL A 95 -5.47 -16.96 4.79
CA VAL A 95 -6.90 -17.29 4.87
C VAL A 95 -7.16 -18.75 4.51
N LEU A 96 -6.49 -19.28 3.49
CA LEU A 96 -6.61 -20.71 3.12
C LEU A 96 -6.11 -21.63 4.23
N ARG A 97 -4.99 -21.29 4.88
CA ARG A 97 -4.51 -22.04 6.05
C ARG A 97 -5.50 -21.98 7.23
N LEU A 98 -6.12 -20.80 7.42
CA LEU A 98 -7.15 -20.62 8.45
C LEU A 98 -8.37 -21.49 8.16
N ILE A 99 -8.84 -21.55 6.91
CA ILE A 99 -9.94 -22.42 6.50
C ILE A 99 -9.57 -23.89 6.72
N GLN A 100 -8.36 -24.30 6.37
CA GLN A 100 -7.86 -25.65 6.60
C GLN A 100 -7.87 -26.02 8.10
N TRP A 101 -7.43 -25.09 8.96
CA TRP A 101 -7.45 -25.27 10.39
C TRP A 101 -8.88 -25.40 10.93
N VAL A 102 -9.81 -24.54 10.50
CA VAL A 102 -11.24 -24.63 10.86
C VAL A 102 -11.82 -25.95 10.41
N ASP A 103 -11.50 -26.40 9.21
CA ASP A 103 -11.97 -27.65 8.63
C ASP A 103 -11.52 -28.86 9.48
N THR A 104 -10.28 -28.83 9.95
CA THR A 104 -9.72 -29.86 10.83
C THR A 104 -10.48 -29.95 12.17
N ILE A 105 -10.92 -28.82 12.73
CA ILE A 105 -11.66 -28.80 14.01
C ILE A 105 -13.12 -29.14 13.81
N SER A 106 -13.73 -28.67 12.73
CA SER A 106 -15.17 -28.79 12.47
C SER A 106 -15.54 -30.09 11.70
N SER A 107 -14.55 -30.77 11.14
CA SER A 107 -14.74 -31.97 10.26
C SER A 107 -15.70 -31.69 9.08
N THR A 108 -15.64 -30.44 8.51
CA THR A 108 -16.59 -29.93 7.49
C THR A 108 -15.95 -30.03 6.15
N ASN A 109 -15.18 -30.57 5.60
CA ASN A 109 -14.61 -30.65 4.23
C ASN A 109 -14.77 -29.38 3.38
N LEU A 110 -14.60 -28.20 4.02
CA LEU A 110 -14.67 -26.89 3.36
C LEU A 110 -13.39 -26.53 2.58
N TYR A 111 -12.25 -27.02 3.02
CA TYR A 111 -10.95 -26.67 2.43
C TYR A 111 -10.85 -27.06 0.94
N THR A 112 -11.37 -28.21 0.55
CA THR A 112 -11.26 -28.70 -0.83
C THR A 112 -11.88 -27.75 -1.86
N PRO A 113 -13.15 -27.30 -1.72
CA PRO A 113 -13.70 -26.34 -2.68
C PRO A 113 -13.01 -24.98 -2.63
N PHE A 114 -12.61 -24.49 -1.45
CA PHE A 114 -11.90 -23.21 -1.35
C PHE A 114 -10.51 -23.25 -1.97
N SER A 115 -9.79 -24.36 -1.87
CA SER A 115 -8.47 -24.50 -2.49
C SER A 115 -8.56 -24.50 -4.02
N LEU A 116 -9.58 -25.12 -4.60
CA LEU A 116 -9.81 -25.07 -6.05
C LEU A 116 -10.16 -23.66 -6.54
N ILE A 117 -11.05 -22.98 -5.84
CA ILE A 117 -11.45 -21.62 -6.15
C ILE A 117 -10.26 -20.65 -6.01
N SER A 118 -9.36 -20.88 -5.07
CA SER A 118 -8.21 -20.01 -4.82
C SER A 118 -7.28 -19.87 -6.01
N VAL A 119 -7.17 -20.87 -6.87
CA VAL A 119 -6.37 -20.83 -8.12
C VAL A 119 -6.84 -19.70 -9.03
N ILE A 120 -8.13 -19.40 -9.03
CA ILE A 120 -8.72 -18.29 -9.82
C ILE A 120 -8.74 -17.00 -9.00
N VAL A 121 -9.09 -17.09 -7.72
CA VAL A 121 -9.23 -15.92 -6.84
C VAL A 121 -7.91 -15.22 -6.60
N VAL A 122 -6.80 -15.94 -6.42
CA VAL A 122 -5.48 -15.34 -6.18
C VAL A 122 -5.06 -14.39 -7.31
N PRO A 123 -4.97 -14.82 -8.58
CA PRO A 123 -4.60 -13.90 -9.66
C PRO A 123 -5.65 -12.79 -9.88
N PHE A 124 -6.93 -13.09 -9.67
CA PHE A 124 -7.98 -12.09 -9.81
C PHE A 124 -7.84 -10.97 -8.74
N VAL A 125 -7.67 -11.34 -7.47
CA VAL A 125 -7.47 -10.36 -6.39
C VAL A 125 -6.18 -9.56 -6.61
N PHE A 126 -5.10 -10.22 -7.02
CA PHE A 126 -3.84 -9.54 -7.37
C PHE A 126 -4.08 -8.46 -8.43
N LEU A 127 -4.76 -8.78 -9.53
CA LEU A 127 -5.06 -7.83 -10.61
C LEU A 127 -5.99 -6.70 -10.14
N VAL A 128 -7.03 -7.01 -9.36
CA VAL A 128 -7.96 -6.00 -8.84
C VAL A 128 -7.25 -5.02 -7.90
N VAL A 129 -6.42 -5.51 -6.98
CA VAL A 129 -5.65 -4.67 -6.05
C VAL A 129 -4.67 -3.79 -6.82
N LEU A 130 -3.96 -4.37 -7.80
CA LEU A 130 -3.03 -3.67 -8.66
C LEU A 130 -3.74 -2.56 -9.46
N ALA A 131 -4.82 -2.90 -10.17
CA ALA A 131 -5.60 -1.97 -10.98
C ALA A 131 -6.20 -0.85 -10.12
N SER A 132 -6.76 -1.17 -8.96
CA SER A 132 -7.31 -0.19 -8.02
C SER A 132 -6.24 0.78 -7.52
N GLY A 133 -5.05 0.28 -7.18
CA GLY A 133 -3.94 1.10 -6.74
C GLY A 133 -3.45 2.07 -7.81
N TYR A 134 -3.24 1.60 -9.03
CA TYR A 134 -2.86 2.47 -10.16
C TYR A 134 -3.96 3.43 -10.57
N TYR A 135 -5.23 3.00 -10.55
CA TYR A 135 -6.36 3.91 -10.80
C TYR A 135 -6.38 5.08 -9.81
N HIS A 136 -6.08 4.82 -8.55
CA HIS A 136 -6.01 5.89 -7.53
C HIS A 136 -4.88 6.89 -7.83
N ILE A 137 -3.70 6.40 -8.23
CA ILE A 137 -2.56 7.25 -8.61
C ILE A 137 -2.91 8.08 -9.85
N LEU A 138 -3.45 7.44 -10.90
CA LEU A 138 -3.88 8.12 -12.12
C LEU A 138 -4.93 9.19 -11.82
N ARG A 139 -5.93 8.88 -10.99
CA ARG A 139 -6.95 9.86 -10.60
C ARG A 139 -6.35 11.07 -9.86
N GLN A 140 -5.30 10.88 -9.07
CA GLN A 140 -4.60 12.00 -8.43
C GLN A 140 -3.86 12.88 -9.46
N LEU A 141 -3.29 12.27 -10.50
CA LEU A 141 -2.63 12.97 -11.60
C LEU A 141 -3.63 13.73 -12.49
N TRP A 142 -4.86 13.18 -12.62
CA TRP A 142 -5.91 13.79 -13.46
C TRP A 142 -6.67 14.92 -12.77
N ARG A 143 -6.58 15.05 -11.47
CA ARG A 143 -7.02 16.27 -10.78
C ARG A 143 -6.03 17.35 -11.13
N GLU A 144 -6.42 18.21 -12.07
CA GLU A 144 -5.69 19.43 -12.40
C GLU A 144 -5.22 20.10 -11.11
N PRO A 145 -3.96 20.50 -11.02
CA PRO A 145 -3.56 21.46 -10.02
C PRO A 145 -4.48 22.66 -10.28
N LYS A 146 -5.46 22.93 -9.42
CA LYS A 146 -6.08 24.24 -9.36
C LYS A 146 -4.92 25.18 -9.19
N GLY A 147 -4.62 25.91 -10.28
CA GLY A 147 -3.55 26.88 -10.29
C GLY A 147 -3.76 27.86 -9.14
N GLU A 148 -2.96 27.75 -8.13
CA GLU A 148 -2.51 28.88 -7.37
C GLU A 148 -1.50 29.65 -8.27
N TYR A 149 -2.00 30.13 -9.40
CA TYR A 149 -1.52 31.39 -9.90
C TYR A 149 -2.21 32.40 -8.99
N GLU A 150 -1.63 32.66 -7.81
CA GLU A 150 -1.81 33.93 -7.17
C GLU A 150 -1.44 34.95 -8.25
N GLU A 151 -2.45 35.64 -8.76
CA GLU A 151 -2.29 36.95 -9.38
C GLU A 151 -1.59 37.81 -8.33
N GLY A 152 -0.25 37.72 -8.29
CA GLY A 152 0.58 38.64 -7.54
C GLY A 152 0.44 39.96 -8.20
N ASP A 153 -0.26 40.88 -7.52
CA ASP A 153 -0.28 42.28 -7.78
C ASP A 153 1.12 42.81 -8.15
N GLU A 154 1.19 43.44 -9.31
CA GLU A 154 2.31 44.25 -9.75
C GLU A 154 2.57 45.38 -8.73
N ALA A 155 3.52 45.19 -7.82
CA ALA A 155 4.18 46.31 -7.17
C ALA A 155 5.48 45.86 -6.50
N GLY A 156 6.61 46.23 -7.04
CA GLY A 156 7.89 46.18 -6.34
C GLY A 156 9.01 45.53 -7.13
N GLY A 157 9.61 46.32 -8.04
CA GLY A 157 10.86 45.94 -8.68
C GLY A 157 11.96 45.78 -7.65
N GLU A 158 12.40 44.55 -7.45
CA GLU A 158 13.67 44.27 -6.79
C GLU A 158 14.55 43.46 -7.74
N TYR A 159 15.63 44.14 -8.12
CA TYR A 159 16.71 43.73 -9.01
C TYR A 159 17.42 42.51 -8.39
N TYR A 160 17.07 41.31 -8.78
CA TYR A 160 17.82 40.12 -8.40
C TYR A 160 19.06 39.99 -9.28
N ASP A 161 20.19 40.19 -8.63
CA ASP A 161 21.53 39.96 -9.15
C ASP A 161 21.70 38.50 -9.64
N SER A 162 21.86 38.35 -10.96
CA SER A 162 21.93 37.12 -11.70
C SER A 162 23.30 36.42 -11.68
N THR A 163 24.07 36.55 -10.58
CA THR A 163 25.45 36.02 -10.50
C THR A 163 25.68 34.89 -9.51
N MET A 164 24.63 34.24 -9.00
CA MET A 164 24.82 32.98 -8.29
C MET A 164 24.16 31.79 -9.03
N GLN A 165 24.89 31.24 -10.00
CA GLN A 165 24.64 29.86 -10.45
C GLN A 165 25.02 28.91 -9.30
N PRO A 166 24.09 28.14 -8.73
CA PRO A 166 24.46 27.06 -7.83
C PRO A 166 25.08 25.96 -8.68
N LEU A 167 26.37 25.74 -8.51
CA LEU A 167 27.12 24.58 -8.92
C LEU A 167 26.63 23.39 -8.09
N SER A 168 25.49 22.77 -8.44
CA SER A 168 25.20 21.42 -7.96
C SER A 168 24.33 20.72 -9.00
N GLY A 169 24.96 19.88 -9.82
CA GLY A 169 24.30 19.00 -10.80
C GLY A 169 23.51 17.86 -10.16
N VAL A 170 22.98 18.05 -8.98
CA VAL A 170 22.06 17.10 -8.32
C VAL A 170 20.65 17.69 -8.43
N ARG A 171 19.92 17.30 -9.48
CA ARG A 171 18.50 17.60 -9.59
C ARG A 171 17.78 17.08 -8.36
N SER A 172 16.97 17.93 -7.75
CA SER A 172 16.09 17.51 -6.64
C SER A 172 15.13 16.43 -7.12
N TRP A 173 14.82 15.46 -6.26
CA TRP A 173 13.80 14.44 -6.54
C TRP A 173 12.43 15.04 -6.85
N GLU A 174 12.16 16.25 -6.37
CA GLU A 174 10.95 17.01 -6.67
C GLU A 174 10.94 17.54 -8.11
N GLU A 175 12.09 18.00 -8.64
CA GLU A 175 12.22 18.42 -10.04
C GLU A 175 12.07 17.23 -10.99
N ILE A 176 12.71 16.09 -10.70
CA ILE A 176 12.58 14.86 -11.49
C ILE A 176 11.11 14.38 -11.47
N GLY A 177 10.45 14.42 -10.31
CA GLY A 177 9.04 14.10 -10.17
C GLY A 177 8.13 15.04 -10.96
N GLY A 178 8.46 16.33 -11.01
CA GLY A 178 7.76 17.34 -11.80
C GLY A 178 7.88 17.09 -13.31
N GLU A 179 9.10 16.89 -13.82
CA GLU A 179 9.36 16.60 -15.24
C GLU A 179 8.66 15.29 -15.69
N PHE A 180 8.72 14.25 -14.89
CA PHE A 180 8.06 12.98 -15.19
C PHE A 180 6.53 13.11 -15.19
N ARG A 181 5.98 13.93 -14.31
CA ARG A 181 4.54 14.27 -14.27
C ARG A 181 4.09 15.00 -15.52
N LEU A 182 4.87 15.96 -15.99
CA LEU A 182 4.60 16.71 -17.23
C LEU A 182 4.68 15.78 -18.46
N MET A 183 5.67 14.89 -18.50
CA MET A 183 5.83 13.92 -19.59
C MET A 183 4.64 12.95 -19.65
N LEU A 184 4.18 12.43 -18.52
CA LEU A 184 2.99 11.57 -18.46
C LEU A 184 1.72 12.31 -18.88
N TYR A 185 1.57 13.57 -18.47
CA TYR A 185 0.45 14.41 -18.88
C TYR A 185 0.41 14.61 -20.39
N ASP A 186 1.54 14.89 -21.02
CA ASP A 186 1.65 15.05 -22.48
C ASP A 186 1.30 13.74 -23.22
N ILE A 187 1.80 12.60 -22.75
CA ILE A 187 1.49 11.28 -23.32
C ILE A 187 -0.02 10.98 -23.25
N ILE A 188 -0.62 11.21 -22.09
CA ILE A 188 -2.05 10.97 -21.89
C ILE A 188 -2.89 11.90 -22.77
N HIS A 189 -2.48 13.16 -22.92
CA HIS A 189 -3.17 14.14 -23.76
C HIS A 189 -3.08 13.76 -25.24
N ARG A 190 -1.94 13.27 -25.69
CA ARG A 190 -1.77 12.75 -27.08
C ARG A 190 -2.65 11.53 -27.36
N ILE A 191 -2.66 10.55 -26.44
CA ILE A 191 -3.52 9.36 -26.58
C ILE A 191 -5.00 9.78 -26.63
N ARG A 192 -5.44 10.72 -25.80
CA ARG A 192 -6.81 11.21 -25.78
C ARG A 192 -7.19 11.95 -27.07
N ALA A 193 -6.25 12.71 -27.65
CA ALA A 193 -6.44 13.40 -28.91
C ALA A 193 -6.58 12.39 -30.07
N ASP A 194 -5.76 11.32 -30.07
CA ASP A 194 -5.81 10.27 -31.08
C ASP A 194 -7.11 9.44 -31.04
N ILE A 195 -7.61 9.14 -29.84
CA ILE A 195 -8.89 8.44 -29.67
C ILE A 195 -10.06 9.30 -30.16
N ARG A 196 -9.99 10.63 -29.96
CA ARG A 196 -11.03 11.55 -30.47
C ARG A 196 -11.01 11.72 -31.99
N ARG A 197 -9.85 11.58 -32.63
CA ARG A 197 -9.72 11.65 -34.10
C ARG A 197 -10.24 10.42 -34.83
N LYS A 198 -10.34 9.28 -34.13
CA LYS A 198 -10.80 8.00 -34.70
C LYS A 198 -12.30 7.75 -34.51
N LYS A 199 -13.02 8.68 -33.91
CA LYS A 199 -14.49 8.72 -33.85
C LYS A 199 -15.03 9.78 -34.81
#